data_dd56dfaeb496ccf3e797396e0a2fa163
#
_entry.id   dd56dfaeb496ccf3e797396e0a2fa163
#
_cell.length_a   1.000
_cell.length_b   1.000
_cell.length_c   1.000
_cell.angle_alpha   90.00
_cell.angle_beta   90.00
_cell.angle_gamma   90.00
#
_symmetry.space_group_name_H-M   'P 1'
#
loop_
_entity.id
_entity.type
_entity.pdbx_description
1 polymer ?
#
loop_
_entity_poly.entity_id
_entity_poly.type
_entity_poly.pdbx_seq_one_letter_code
_entity_poly.pdbx_strand_id
1 'polypeptide(L)'
;MAGSLFNACNDDIELPVPNTDKYEDYGVYGYVKNAGGARELSTIEVFSDKAAKTQVYFQLTEAATQNTEVQFKIDSKILDTYNSVNGTSYEMYPQENVTFTNNGKTTIEAGERTSEKVEVELVAGSTSSKITYALPISVAVSYTHLRAHET
;
A
#
# COMPACT_ATOMS: atom_id res chain seq x y z
N MET A 1 11.65 1.94 -11.32
CA MET A 1 10.52 1.06 -11.08
C MET A 1 10.58 0.39 -9.72
N ALA A 2 11.54 0.77 -8.95
CA ALA A 2 11.65 0.24 -7.58
C ALA A 2 10.38 0.46 -6.78
N GLY A 3 9.62 1.49 -7.12
CA GLY A 3 8.39 1.76 -6.42
C GLY A 3 7.21 0.90 -6.79
N SER A 4 7.37 -0.02 -7.73
CA SER A 4 6.23 -0.76 -8.28
C SER A 4 5.46 -1.54 -7.24
N LEU A 5 6.14 -2.08 -6.23
CA LEU A 5 5.44 -2.87 -5.24
C LEU A 5 4.36 -2.07 -4.53
N PHE A 6 4.68 -0.85 -4.15
CA PHE A 6 3.70 0.01 -3.52
C PHE A 6 2.84 0.73 -4.54
N ASN A 7 3.40 0.98 -5.71
CA ASN A 7 2.68 1.67 -6.77
C ASN A 7 1.65 0.78 -7.44
N ALA A 8 1.66 -0.51 -7.18
CA ALA A 8 0.64 -1.36 -7.76
C ALA A 8 -0.75 -0.94 -7.31
N CYS A 9 -0.86 -0.34 -6.15
CA CYS A 9 -2.11 0.28 -5.75
C CYS A 9 -2.45 1.45 -6.66
N ASN A 10 -1.43 2.09 -7.17
CA ASN A 10 -1.62 3.21 -8.06
C ASN A 10 -2.07 2.75 -9.43
N ASP A 11 -1.80 1.50 -9.78
CA ASP A 11 -2.30 0.98 -11.03
C ASP A 11 -3.81 1.04 -11.07
N ASP A 12 -4.43 0.75 -9.93
CA ASP A 12 -5.87 0.87 -9.82
C ASP A 12 -6.31 2.31 -9.99
N ILE A 13 -5.51 3.21 -9.48
CA ILE A 13 -5.79 4.63 -9.58
C ILE A 13 -5.56 5.13 -11.00
N GLU A 14 -4.60 4.52 -11.68
CA GLU A 14 -4.32 4.87 -13.06
C GLU A 14 -5.38 4.40 -14.01
N LEU A 15 -6.18 3.45 -13.61
CA LEU A 15 -7.24 2.95 -14.48
C LEU A 15 -8.14 4.06 -15.00
N PRO A 16 -8.44 5.09 -14.22
CA PRO A 16 -9.24 6.20 -14.75
C PRO A 16 -8.52 7.03 -15.80
N VAL A 17 -7.20 6.95 -15.85
CA VAL A 17 -6.42 7.82 -16.72
C VAL A 17 -6.84 7.74 -18.20
N PRO A 18 -7.08 6.55 -18.75
CA PRO A 18 -7.50 6.47 -20.14
C PRO A 18 -8.87 7.06 -20.40
N ASN A 19 -9.67 7.26 -19.38
CA ASN A 19 -11.01 7.77 -19.51
C ASN A 19 -11.07 9.17 -18.94
N THR A 20 -10.66 10.13 -19.74
CA THR A 20 -10.62 11.51 -19.29
C THR A 20 -11.98 12.04 -18.90
N ASP A 21 -13.04 11.51 -19.53
CA ASP A 21 -14.39 11.94 -19.17
C ASP A 21 -14.73 11.60 -17.74
N LYS A 22 -14.31 10.41 -17.31
CA LYS A 22 -14.53 9.99 -15.94
C LYS A 22 -13.53 10.60 -14.99
N TYR A 23 -12.43 11.01 -15.53
CA TYR A 23 -11.37 11.56 -14.74
C TYR A 23 -11.82 12.78 -13.95
N GLU A 24 -12.67 13.57 -14.56
CA GLU A 24 -13.20 14.76 -13.91
C GLU A 24 -14.01 14.39 -12.68
N ASP A 25 -14.64 13.21 -12.72
CA ASP A 25 -15.43 12.74 -11.59
C ASP A 25 -14.56 12.22 -10.46
N TYR A 26 -13.34 11.85 -10.79
CA TYR A 26 -12.41 11.24 -9.83
C TYR A 26 -11.23 12.15 -9.54
N GLY A 27 -11.42 13.40 -9.45
CA GLY A 27 -10.36 14.37 -9.32
C GLY A 27 -9.34 14.12 -8.21
N VAL A 28 -9.58 13.13 -7.36
CA VAL A 28 -8.70 12.85 -6.22
C VAL A 28 -8.11 11.45 -6.38
N TYR A 29 -6.80 11.40 -6.30
CA TYR A 29 -6.06 10.14 -6.34
C TYR A 29 -5.33 9.94 -5.04
N GLY A 30 -4.85 8.74 -4.83
CA GLY A 30 -4.08 8.45 -3.65
C GLY A 30 -2.91 7.55 -3.93
N TYR A 31 -1.99 7.54 -3.00
CA TYR A 31 -0.75 6.78 -3.10
C TYR A 31 -0.43 6.13 -1.78
N VAL A 32 0.01 4.88 -1.84
CA VAL A 32 0.59 4.23 -0.67
C VAL A 32 2.01 4.75 -0.54
N LYS A 33 2.36 5.19 0.65
CA LYS A 33 3.70 5.70 0.93
C LYS A 33 4.32 4.95 2.09
N ASN A 34 5.63 4.83 2.05
CA ASN A 34 6.37 4.21 3.17
C ASN A 34 6.69 5.25 4.23
N ALA A 35 7.36 4.81 5.28
CA ALA A 35 7.69 5.68 6.41
C ALA A 35 8.46 6.93 6.01
N GLY A 36 9.26 6.86 4.97
CA GLY A 36 10.02 7.99 4.48
C GLY A 36 9.25 8.89 3.53
N GLY A 37 7.99 8.58 3.29
CA GLY A 37 7.17 9.39 2.39
C GLY A 37 7.34 9.03 0.92
N ALA A 38 8.09 8.00 0.61
CA ALA A 38 8.30 7.59 -0.76
C ALA A 38 7.19 6.61 -1.19
N ARG A 39 6.89 6.65 -2.46
CA ARG A 39 5.98 5.69 -3.09
C ARG A 39 6.75 4.50 -3.63
N GLU A 40 8.04 4.53 -3.46
CA GLU A 40 8.93 3.58 -4.08
C GLU A 40 9.26 2.44 -3.15
N LEU A 41 9.84 1.43 -3.74
CA LEU A 41 10.34 0.29 -3.01
C LEU A 41 11.30 0.76 -1.92
N SER A 42 11.14 0.24 -0.74
CA SER A 42 12.09 0.48 0.34
C SER A 42 12.66 -0.85 0.79
N THR A 43 13.89 -0.80 1.27
CA THR A 43 14.57 -1.98 1.78
C THR A 43 14.59 -1.93 3.29
N ILE A 44 14.27 -3.06 3.90
CA ILE A 44 14.27 -3.19 5.35
C ILE A 44 15.12 -4.41 5.68
N GLU A 45 15.92 -4.28 6.71
CA GLU A 45 16.68 -5.42 7.21
C GLU A 45 15.90 -6.09 8.32
N VAL A 46 15.78 -7.40 8.22
CA VAL A 46 15.09 -8.20 9.23
C VAL A 46 16.10 -9.17 9.83
N PHE A 47 16.30 -9.04 11.12
CA PHE A 47 17.26 -9.87 11.84
C PHE A 47 16.56 -11.05 12.50
N SER A 48 17.31 -12.12 12.72
CA SER A 48 16.75 -13.35 13.27
C SER A 48 16.33 -13.20 14.73
N ASP A 49 16.87 -12.23 15.43
CA ASP A 49 16.69 -12.09 16.88
C ASP A 49 15.79 -10.94 17.29
N LYS A 50 15.29 -10.16 16.33
CA LYS A 50 14.37 -9.07 16.69
C LYS A 50 13.49 -8.70 15.50
N ALA A 51 12.31 -8.23 15.82
CA ALA A 51 11.38 -7.76 14.79
C ALA A 51 11.87 -6.48 14.16
N ALA A 52 11.59 -6.35 12.87
CA ALA A 52 11.79 -5.10 12.15
C ALA A 52 10.44 -4.39 12.04
N LYS A 53 10.47 -3.08 12.06
CA LYS A 53 9.25 -2.29 11.98
C LYS A 53 9.39 -1.22 10.92
N THR A 54 8.32 -1.02 10.18
CA THR A 54 8.21 0.09 9.24
C THR A 54 6.79 0.61 9.29
N GLN A 55 6.50 1.62 8.51
CA GLN A 55 5.17 2.22 8.51
C GLN A 55 4.73 2.46 7.08
N VAL A 56 3.43 2.36 6.86
CA VAL A 56 2.82 2.73 5.60
C VAL A 56 1.65 3.65 5.89
N TYR A 57 1.34 4.51 4.95
CA TYR A 57 0.18 5.37 5.04
C TYR A 57 -0.33 5.66 3.63
N PHE A 58 -1.52 6.20 3.54
CA PHE A 58 -2.12 6.54 2.28
C PHE A 58 -2.23 8.06 2.19
N GLN A 59 -1.86 8.61 1.04
CA GLN A 59 -1.93 10.05 0.83
C GLN A 59 -2.76 10.35 -0.40
N LEU A 60 -3.72 11.24 -0.22
CA LEU A 60 -4.54 11.75 -1.32
C LEU A 60 -3.88 12.98 -1.93
N THR A 61 -4.23 13.25 -3.19
CA THR A 61 -3.77 14.45 -3.88
C THR A 61 -4.49 15.70 -3.38
N GLU A 62 -5.67 15.53 -2.81
CA GLU A 62 -6.44 16.63 -2.24
C GLU A 62 -7.02 16.18 -0.89
N ALA A 63 -7.40 17.15 -0.09
CA ALA A 63 -7.98 16.86 1.21
C ALA A 63 -9.26 16.07 1.07
N ALA A 64 -9.45 15.09 1.94
CA ALA A 64 -10.68 14.31 1.97
C ALA A 64 -11.85 15.20 2.37
N THR A 65 -12.97 15.03 1.71
CA THR A 65 -14.19 15.77 2.05
C THR A 65 -14.95 15.13 3.18
N GLN A 66 -14.67 13.86 3.43
CA GLN A 66 -15.29 13.09 4.50
C GLN A 66 -14.28 12.12 5.06
N ASN A 67 -14.58 11.59 6.23
CA ASN A 67 -13.76 10.53 6.79
C ASN A 67 -13.74 9.36 5.82
N THR A 68 -12.56 8.89 5.51
CA THR A 68 -12.32 7.87 4.50
C THR A 68 -11.58 6.71 5.14
N GLU A 69 -12.14 5.53 5.04
CA GLU A 69 -11.50 4.33 5.59
C GLU A 69 -10.49 3.79 4.60
N VAL A 70 -9.35 3.37 5.13
CA VAL A 70 -8.26 2.82 4.35
C VAL A 70 -7.90 1.47 4.93
N GLN A 71 -7.81 0.46 4.09
CA GLN A 71 -7.46 -0.90 4.50
C GLN A 71 -6.23 -1.34 3.72
N PHE A 72 -5.13 -1.55 4.42
CA PHE A 72 -3.93 -2.13 3.82
C PHE A 72 -4.00 -3.64 3.88
N LYS A 73 -3.49 -4.27 2.86
CA LYS A 73 -3.43 -5.73 2.79
C LYS A 73 -2.23 -6.16 1.96
N ILE A 74 -1.83 -7.40 2.14
CA ILE A 74 -0.75 -8.00 1.35
C ILE A 74 -1.39 -8.59 0.10
N ASP A 75 -0.80 -8.30 -1.05
CA ASP A 75 -1.35 -8.74 -2.33
C ASP A 75 -0.26 -9.38 -3.20
N SER A 76 -0.27 -10.69 -3.25
CA SER A 76 0.75 -11.43 -3.98
C SER A 76 0.73 -11.18 -5.48
N LYS A 77 -0.41 -10.79 -6.03
CA LYS A 77 -0.49 -10.52 -7.48
C LYS A 77 0.39 -9.35 -7.88
N ILE A 78 0.56 -8.40 -6.98
CA ILE A 78 1.43 -7.26 -7.22
C ILE A 78 2.86 -7.73 -7.43
N LEU A 79 3.29 -8.69 -6.62
CA LEU A 79 4.64 -9.22 -6.73
C LEU A 79 4.85 -9.96 -8.05
N ASP A 80 3.87 -10.74 -8.46
CA ASP A 80 3.97 -11.45 -9.72
C ASP A 80 4.14 -10.49 -10.88
N THR A 81 3.34 -9.43 -10.89
CA THR A 81 3.42 -8.40 -11.92
C THR A 81 4.78 -7.69 -11.87
N TYR A 82 5.22 -7.34 -10.68
CA TYR A 82 6.50 -6.66 -10.52
C TYR A 82 7.64 -7.52 -11.05
N ASN A 83 7.68 -8.78 -10.67
CA ASN A 83 8.73 -9.68 -11.12
C ASN A 83 8.73 -9.82 -12.64
N SER A 84 7.56 -9.93 -13.23
CA SER A 84 7.42 -10.07 -14.66
C SER A 84 7.92 -8.83 -15.39
N VAL A 85 7.55 -7.66 -14.94
CA VAL A 85 7.90 -6.40 -15.58
C VAL A 85 9.39 -6.09 -15.42
N ASN A 86 9.97 -6.41 -14.27
CA ASN A 86 11.32 -6.00 -13.95
C ASN A 86 12.36 -7.11 -14.09
N GLY A 87 11.93 -8.29 -14.49
CA GLY A 87 12.86 -9.42 -14.65
C GLY A 87 13.46 -9.87 -13.33
N THR A 88 12.75 -9.67 -12.24
CA THR A 88 13.21 -10.09 -10.92
C THR A 88 12.52 -11.38 -10.52
N SER A 89 13.05 -12.01 -9.48
CA SER A 89 12.50 -13.26 -8.94
C SER A 89 12.38 -13.17 -7.43
N TYR A 90 11.90 -12.05 -6.93
CA TYR A 90 11.67 -11.89 -5.51
C TYR A 90 10.59 -12.86 -5.04
N GLU A 91 10.79 -13.39 -3.85
CA GLU A 91 9.82 -14.30 -3.26
C GLU A 91 8.94 -13.53 -2.26
N MET A 92 7.75 -14.02 -2.11
CA MET A 92 6.80 -13.44 -1.18
C MET A 92 7.29 -13.58 0.25
N TYR A 93 7.35 -12.49 0.99
CA TYR A 93 7.67 -12.58 2.41
C TYR A 93 6.54 -13.38 3.09
N PRO A 94 6.88 -14.32 3.99
CA PRO A 94 5.85 -15.14 4.63
C PRO A 94 4.84 -14.27 5.37
N GLN A 95 3.58 -14.39 5.00
CA GLN A 95 2.54 -13.52 5.54
C GLN A 95 2.32 -13.76 7.03
N GLU A 96 2.56 -14.98 7.49
CA GLU A 96 2.42 -15.29 8.91
C GLU A 96 3.46 -14.57 9.77
N ASN A 97 4.50 -14.04 9.14
CA ASN A 97 5.56 -13.30 9.84
C ASN A 97 5.33 -11.79 9.81
N VAL A 98 4.20 -11.34 9.31
CA VAL A 98 3.90 -9.92 9.14
C VAL A 98 2.67 -9.57 9.95
N THR A 99 2.76 -8.47 10.69
CA THR A 99 1.64 -7.96 11.48
C THR A 99 1.43 -6.49 11.16
N PHE A 100 0.20 -6.14 10.85
CA PHE A 100 -0.19 -4.74 10.69
C PHE A 100 -0.90 -4.28 11.95
N THR A 101 -0.56 -3.09 12.43
CA THR A 101 -1.33 -2.47 13.51
C THR A 101 -2.77 -2.31 13.08
N ASN A 102 -3.69 -2.63 13.97
CA ASN A 102 -5.13 -2.50 13.73
C ASN A 102 -5.58 -3.24 12.46
N ASN A 103 -4.95 -4.38 12.18
CA ASN A 103 -5.23 -5.20 11.00
C ASN A 103 -5.13 -4.43 9.69
N GLY A 104 -4.29 -3.40 9.67
CA GLY A 104 -4.09 -2.60 8.47
C GLY A 104 -5.14 -1.53 8.23
N LYS A 105 -6.03 -1.32 9.17
CA LYS A 105 -7.08 -0.31 9.02
C LYS A 105 -6.62 1.04 9.55
N THR A 106 -6.97 2.07 8.81
CA THR A 106 -6.72 3.44 9.22
C THR A 106 -7.76 4.34 8.57
N THR A 107 -7.69 5.62 8.87
CA THR A 107 -8.67 6.58 8.38
C THR A 107 -7.97 7.85 7.93
N ILE A 108 -8.48 8.44 6.87
CA ILE A 108 -8.14 9.81 6.51
C ILE A 108 -9.31 10.66 6.98
N GLU A 109 -9.05 11.57 7.88
CA GLU A 109 -10.12 12.39 8.39
C GLU A 109 -10.50 13.49 7.40
N ALA A 110 -11.76 13.92 7.47
CA ALA A 110 -12.22 15.02 6.63
C ALA A 110 -11.31 16.22 6.81
N GLY A 111 -10.89 16.81 5.71
CA GLY A 111 -9.98 17.94 5.72
C GLY A 111 -8.51 17.56 5.66
N GLU A 112 -8.20 16.29 5.83
CA GLU A 112 -6.82 15.83 5.79
C GLU A 112 -6.51 15.15 4.45
N ARG A 113 -5.23 15.09 4.13
CA ARG A 113 -4.76 14.44 2.92
C ARG A 113 -4.16 13.08 3.19
N THR A 114 -3.71 12.84 4.39
CA THR A 114 -2.99 11.61 4.72
C THR A 114 -3.72 10.84 5.79
N SER A 115 -3.65 9.52 5.66
CA SER A 115 -4.12 8.65 6.72
C SER A 115 -3.12 8.64 7.87
N GLU A 116 -3.57 8.17 9.00
CA GLU A 116 -2.63 7.83 10.06
C GLU A 116 -1.77 6.68 9.59
N LYS A 117 -0.56 6.62 10.13
CA LYS A 117 0.40 5.60 9.73
C LYS A 117 0.04 4.27 10.36
N VAL A 118 0.16 3.22 9.57
CA VAL A 118 -0.02 1.85 10.04
C VAL A 118 1.36 1.23 10.19
N GLU A 119 1.66 0.74 11.36
CA GLU A 119 2.93 0.05 11.59
C GLU A 119 2.87 -1.36 11.03
N VAL A 120 3.94 -1.74 10.37
CA VAL A 120 4.12 -3.08 9.82
C VAL A 120 5.30 -3.70 10.54
N GLU A 121 5.06 -4.80 11.22
CA GLU A 121 6.09 -5.51 11.94
C GLU A 121 6.41 -6.81 11.21
N LEU A 122 7.70 -7.07 11.04
CA LEU A 122 8.17 -8.27 10.36
C LEU A 122 9.13 -9.03 11.27
N VAL A 123 8.91 -10.33 11.36
CA VAL A 123 9.85 -11.22 12.04
C VAL A 123 10.46 -12.16 11.02
N ALA A 124 11.69 -12.59 11.28
CA ALA A 124 12.41 -13.43 10.33
C ALA A 124 11.77 -14.80 10.17
N GLY A 125 11.40 -15.43 11.28
CA GLY A 125 10.82 -16.77 11.21
C GLY A 125 11.74 -17.73 10.49
N SER A 126 11.19 -18.40 9.48
CA SER A 126 11.92 -19.40 8.70
C SER A 126 12.50 -18.82 7.41
N THR A 127 12.59 -17.50 7.28
CA THR A 127 13.16 -16.91 6.07
C THR A 127 14.64 -17.22 5.94
N SER A 128 15.11 -17.21 4.70
CA SER A 128 16.51 -17.50 4.37
C SER A 128 17.24 -16.24 3.96
N SER A 129 18.45 -16.07 4.45
CA SER A 129 19.28 -14.93 4.06
C SER A 129 19.75 -15.02 2.62
N LYS A 130 19.53 -16.14 1.97
CA LYS A 130 19.94 -16.33 0.58
C LYS A 130 18.86 -15.94 -0.41
N ILE A 131 17.67 -15.61 0.08
CA ILE A 131 16.53 -15.29 -0.75
C ILE A 131 16.19 -13.83 -0.58
N THR A 132 15.89 -13.16 -1.67
CA THR A 132 15.40 -11.80 -1.62
C THR A 132 13.88 -11.84 -1.58
N TYR A 133 13.33 -11.33 -0.52
CA TYR A 133 11.89 -11.32 -0.32
C TYR A 133 11.31 -9.94 -0.61
N ALA A 134 10.05 -9.92 -0.91
CA ALA A 134 9.31 -8.67 -1.05
C ALA A 134 7.96 -8.79 -0.35
N LEU A 135 7.49 -7.67 0.17
CA LEU A 135 6.19 -7.59 0.80
C LEU A 135 5.35 -6.58 0.02
N PRO A 136 4.49 -7.07 -0.88
CA PRO A 136 3.64 -6.20 -1.68
C PRO A 136 2.42 -5.79 -0.87
N ILE A 137 2.20 -4.49 -0.75
CA ILE A 137 1.11 -3.95 0.02
C ILE A 137 0.18 -3.18 -0.90
N SER A 138 -1.09 -3.51 -0.85
CA SER A 138 -2.12 -2.80 -1.59
C SER A 138 -3.08 -2.13 -0.60
N VAL A 139 -3.97 -1.32 -1.13
CA VAL A 139 -4.90 -0.57 -0.31
C VAL A 139 -6.28 -0.62 -0.93
N ALA A 140 -7.29 -0.73 -0.08
CA ALA A 140 -8.68 -0.51 -0.44
C ALA A 140 -9.17 0.72 0.29
N VAL A 141 -9.83 1.60 -0.42
CA VAL A 141 -10.29 2.87 0.12
C VAL A 141 -11.81 2.89 0.04
N SER A 142 -12.46 3.24 1.14
CA SER A 142 -13.91 3.25 1.20
C SER A 142 -14.40 4.64 1.57
N TYR A 143 -15.23 5.19 0.71
CA TYR A 143 -15.87 6.47 0.90
C TYR A 143 -17.33 6.23 1.22
N THR A 144 -17.69 6.37 2.47
CA THR A 144 -19.08 6.12 2.86
C THR A 144 -20.05 7.03 2.13
N HIS A 145 -19.66 8.25 1.84
CA HIS A 145 -20.52 9.17 1.12
C HIS A 145 -20.79 8.74 -0.32
N LEU A 146 -19.87 8.00 -0.92
CA LEU A 146 -20.09 7.50 -2.27
C LEU A 146 -21.25 6.53 -2.28
N ARG A 147 -21.36 5.70 -1.26
CA ARG A 147 -22.48 4.78 -1.17
C ARG A 147 -23.79 5.54 -1.02
N ALA A 148 -23.76 6.61 -0.28
CA ALA A 148 -24.96 7.42 -0.12
C ALA A 148 -25.36 8.06 -1.44
N HIS A 149 -24.40 8.44 -2.24
CA HIS A 149 -24.69 8.98 -3.56
C HIS A 149 -25.26 7.95 -4.52
N GLU A 150 -24.79 6.77 -4.38
CA GLU A 150 -25.20 5.70 -5.30
C GLU A 150 -26.63 5.25 -5.05
N THR A 151 -27.13 5.54 -3.90
CA THR A 151 -28.51 5.18 -3.58
C THR A 151 -29.43 6.33 -3.89
#